data_be828544ea8ee3e51100b955a3c1cecb
#
_entry.id   be828544ea8ee3e51100b955a3c1cecb
#
_cell.length_a   1.000
_cell.length_b   1.000
_cell.length_c   1.000
_cell.angle_alpha   90.00
_cell.angle_beta   90.00
_cell.angle_gamma   90.00
#
_symmetry.space_group_name_H-M   'P 1'
#
loop_
_entity.id
_entity.type
_entity.pdbx_description
1 polymer ?
#
loop_
_entity_poly.entity_id
_entity_poly.type
_entity_poly.pdbx_seq_one_letter_code
_entity_poly.pdbx_strand_id
1 'polypeptide(L)'
;MNDVAFHIVSLSLDDLGEVLELEAAVIASLERPDQLRRNTPEMWRSCLRAPHTALGARVGERLVALAVLYLPEAGSAEDLSCSLQELDGLPAAPKSANYKICIVHPHFRGHALQQLLGQRLEEVALRQGVQLLCSTVSPHNPASIRSLQRLGYRYNRTLAKYGFERELYYKLLAGSNR
;
A
#
# COMPACT_ATOMS: atom_id res chain seq x y z
N MET A 1 16.10 -26.08 0.00
CA MET A 1 15.43 -24.84 0.44
C MET A 1 13.97 -25.18 0.54
N ASN A 2 13.39 -25.14 1.75
CA ASN A 2 11.94 -25.38 1.87
C ASN A 2 11.21 -24.20 1.20
N ASP A 3 10.48 -24.49 0.14
CA ASP A 3 9.64 -23.51 -0.53
C ASP A 3 8.51 -23.13 0.45
N VAL A 4 8.57 -21.92 0.99
CA VAL A 4 7.53 -21.41 1.90
C VAL A 4 6.31 -21.07 1.07
N ALA A 5 5.22 -21.82 1.24
CA ALA A 5 3.96 -21.54 0.57
C ALA A 5 3.26 -20.34 1.23
N PHE A 6 2.99 -19.29 0.46
CA PHE A 6 2.23 -18.13 0.89
C PHE A 6 0.81 -18.20 0.35
N HIS A 7 -0.17 -18.03 1.23
CA HIS A 7 -1.58 -17.95 0.88
C HIS A 7 -2.06 -16.50 0.97
N ILE A 8 -2.60 -15.96 -0.13
CA ILE A 8 -3.15 -14.61 -0.15
C ILE A 8 -4.62 -14.67 0.24
N VAL A 9 -4.98 -13.87 1.24
CA VAL A 9 -6.31 -13.81 1.82
C VAL A 9 -6.81 -12.37 1.88
N SER A 10 -8.13 -12.18 1.82
CA SER A 10 -8.75 -10.90 2.18
C SER A 10 -8.78 -10.78 3.69
N LEU A 11 -8.40 -9.61 4.20
CA LEU A 11 -8.45 -9.29 5.63
C LEU A 11 -9.72 -8.52 5.97
N SER A 12 -10.23 -8.76 7.17
CA SER A 12 -11.42 -8.12 7.73
C SER A 12 -11.15 -7.61 9.14
N LEU A 13 -12.18 -7.10 9.80
CA LEU A 13 -12.07 -6.67 11.20
C LEU A 13 -11.68 -7.78 12.16
N ASP A 14 -12.00 -9.02 11.83
CA ASP A 14 -11.65 -10.18 12.66
C ASP A 14 -10.14 -10.39 12.73
N ASP A 15 -9.41 -9.90 11.71
CA ASP A 15 -7.95 -9.98 11.63
C ASP A 15 -7.24 -8.81 12.34
N LEU A 16 -7.97 -7.84 12.93
CA LEU A 16 -7.37 -6.62 13.50
C LEU A 16 -6.28 -6.90 14.52
N GLY A 17 -6.43 -7.90 15.36
CA GLY A 17 -5.43 -8.29 16.36
C GLY A 17 -4.09 -8.65 15.68
N GLU A 18 -4.13 -9.56 14.71
CA GLU A 18 -2.94 -9.98 13.97
C GLU A 18 -2.31 -8.85 13.15
N VAL A 19 -3.12 -7.95 12.61
CA VAL A 19 -2.65 -6.75 11.88
C VAL A 19 -1.83 -5.86 12.80
N LEU A 20 -2.33 -5.59 14.01
CA LEU A 20 -1.62 -4.77 15.01
C LEU A 20 -0.33 -5.44 15.49
N GLU A 21 -0.33 -6.76 15.69
CA GLU A 21 0.86 -7.53 16.05
C GLU A 21 1.92 -7.48 14.94
N LEU A 22 1.50 -7.66 13.68
CA LEU A 22 2.40 -7.56 12.53
C LEU A 22 2.99 -6.16 12.40
N GLU A 23 2.18 -5.11 12.53
CA GLU A 23 2.68 -3.72 12.50
C GLU A 23 3.70 -3.48 13.62
N ALA A 24 3.42 -3.93 14.83
CA ALA A 24 4.33 -3.79 15.98
C ALA A 24 5.67 -4.49 15.71
N ALA A 25 5.65 -5.70 15.18
CA ALA A 25 6.86 -6.46 14.83
C ALA A 25 7.69 -5.75 13.75
N VAL A 26 7.02 -5.17 12.75
CA VAL A 26 7.69 -4.41 11.69
C VAL A 26 8.30 -3.14 12.26
N ILE A 27 7.55 -2.35 13.04
CA ILE A 27 8.05 -1.11 13.65
C ILE A 27 9.26 -1.38 14.54
N ALA A 28 9.23 -2.44 15.35
CA ALA A 28 10.36 -2.82 16.20
C ALA A 28 11.64 -3.18 15.41
N SER A 29 11.51 -3.50 14.13
CA SER A 29 12.63 -3.86 13.25
C SER A 29 13.14 -2.71 12.39
N LEU A 30 12.55 -1.52 12.48
CA LEU A 30 12.95 -0.37 11.67
C LEU A 30 14.23 0.27 12.23
N GLU A 31 15.14 0.62 11.34
CA GLU A 31 16.32 1.41 11.67
C GLU A 31 15.98 2.88 11.94
N ARG A 32 14.91 3.37 11.32
CA ARG A 32 14.47 4.76 11.37
C ARG A 32 12.94 4.84 11.52
N PRO A 33 12.43 5.69 12.42
CA PRO A 33 10.98 5.80 12.64
C PRO A 33 10.21 6.38 11.45
N ASP A 34 10.88 7.11 10.55
CA ASP A 34 10.27 7.71 9.36
C ASP A 34 10.05 6.70 8.22
N GLN A 35 10.61 5.49 8.30
CA GLN A 35 10.44 4.46 7.26
C GLN A 35 9.00 3.94 7.16
N LEU A 36 8.24 3.97 8.25
CA LEU A 36 6.84 3.56 8.28
C LEU A 36 6.04 4.51 9.18
N ARG A 37 4.92 5.04 8.65
CA ARG A 37 3.93 5.73 9.50
C ARG A 37 3.23 4.68 10.37
N ARG A 38 3.27 4.86 11.68
CA ARG A 38 2.42 4.09 12.59
C ARG A 38 0.96 4.48 12.38
N ASN A 39 0.09 3.51 12.24
CA ASN A 39 -1.34 3.73 12.10
C ASN A 39 -2.03 3.59 13.46
N THR A 40 -3.09 4.38 13.66
CA THR A 40 -3.94 4.19 14.83
C THR A 40 -4.84 2.96 14.65
N PRO A 41 -5.35 2.35 15.75
CA PRO A 41 -6.32 1.28 15.64
C PRO A 41 -7.57 1.68 14.84
N GLU A 42 -8.00 2.95 14.90
CA GLU A 42 -9.12 3.50 14.11
C GLU A 42 -8.81 3.49 12.62
N MET A 43 -7.59 3.88 12.23
CA MET A 43 -7.15 3.81 10.83
C MET A 43 -7.15 2.37 10.34
N TRP A 44 -6.67 1.41 11.14
CA TRP A 44 -6.72 -0.01 10.79
C TRP A 44 -8.15 -0.51 10.64
N ARG A 45 -9.06 -0.14 11.57
CA ARG A 45 -10.50 -0.49 11.44
C ARG A 45 -11.11 0.07 10.17
N SER A 46 -10.71 1.27 9.75
CA SER A 46 -11.13 1.83 8.46
C SER A 46 -10.60 1.01 7.30
N CYS A 47 -9.30 0.72 7.27
CA CYS A 47 -8.65 -0.03 6.19
C CYS A 47 -9.21 -1.46 6.02
N LEU A 48 -9.72 -2.07 7.09
CA LEU A 48 -10.27 -3.43 7.09
C LEU A 48 -11.77 -3.49 6.73
N ARG A 49 -12.35 -2.40 6.25
CA ARG A 49 -13.77 -2.30 5.85
C ARG A 49 -13.91 -1.75 4.43
N ALA A 50 -15.02 -2.10 3.78
CA ALA A 50 -15.42 -1.44 2.54
C ALA A 50 -15.53 0.09 2.74
N PRO A 51 -15.18 0.89 1.71
CA PRO A 51 -14.84 0.49 0.35
C PRO A 51 -13.38 0.06 0.16
N HIS A 52 -12.55 0.09 1.21
CA HIS A 52 -11.14 -0.26 1.16
C HIS A 52 -10.97 -1.79 1.02
N THR A 53 -9.80 -2.20 0.55
CA THR A 53 -9.43 -3.61 0.44
C THR A 53 -8.08 -3.84 1.11
N ALA A 54 -8.05 -4.73 2.08
CA ALA A 54 -6.82 -5.20 2.70
C ALA A 54 -6.56 -6.66 2.30
N LEU A 55 -5.37 -6.96 1.81
CA LEU A 55 -4.92 -8.31 1.51
C LEU A 55 -3.78 -8.69 2.44
N GLY A 56 -3.79 -9.92 2.92
CA GLY A 56 -2.73 -10.51 3.72
C GLY A 56 -2.06 -11.68 3.02
N ALA A 57 -0.80 -11.93 3.35
CA ALA A 57 -0.11 -13.17 3.03
C ALA A 57 0.07 -13.97 4.31
N ARG A 58 -0.34 -15.24 4.30
CA ARG A 58 -0.22 -16.17 5.43
C ARG A 58 0.73 -17.30 5.13
N VAL A 59 1.42 -17.76 6.16
CA VAL A 59 2.16 -19.03 6.20
C VAL A 59 1.55 -19.87 7.30
N GLY A 60 0.85 -20.94 6.93
CA GLY A 60 -0.09 -21.60 7.84
C GLY A 60 -1.13 -20.59 8.31
N GLU A 61 -1.38 -20.53 9.62
CA GLU A 61 -2.33 -19.58 10.21
C GLU A 61 -1.75 -18.17 10.43
N ARG A 62 -0.43 -18.01 10.34
CA ARG A 62 0.25 -16.74 10.69
C ARG A 62 0.18 -15.72 9.57
N LEU A 63 -0.27 -14.51 9.88
CA LEU A 63 -0.17 -13.34 9.00
C LEU A 63 1.28 -12.84 8.97
N VAL A 64 1.90 -12.82 7.78
CA VAL A 64 3.32 -12.46 7.61
C VAL A 64 3.55 -11.24 6.74
N ALA A 65 2.54 -10.82 5.99
CA ALA A 65 2.56 -9.56 5.26
C ALA A 65 1.13 -9.07 5.01
N LEU A 66 0.98 -7.78 4.81
CA LEU A 66 -0.29 -7.20 4.36
C LEU A 66 -0.06 -5.96 3.49
N ALA A 67 -1.05 -5.64 2.68
CA ALA A 67 -1.12 -4.40 1.92
C ALA A 67 -2.57 -3.92 1.82
N VAL A 68 -2.74 -2.59 1.67
CA VAL A 68 -4.05 -1.94 1.65
C VAL A 68 -4.22 -1.10 0.40
N LEU A 69 -5.32 -1.31 -0.33
CA LEU A 69 -5.87 -0.40 -1.31
C LEU A 69 -6.89 0.49 -0.60
N TYR A 70 -6.53 1.74 -0.41
CA TYR A 70 -7.36 2.72 0.26
C TYR A 70 -8.04 3.63 -0.76
N LEU A 71 -9.37 3.73 -0.73
CA LEU A 71 -10.15 4.62 -1.57
C LEU A 71 -10.48 5.87 -0.75
N PRO A 72 -9.75 6.99 -0.93
CA PRO A 72 -10.01 8.21 -0.19
C PRO A 72 -11.28 8.89 -0.68
N GLU A 73 -11.90 9.70 0.17
CA GLU A 73 -12.84 10.69 -0.28
C GLU A 73 -12.09 11.74 -1.12
N ALA A 74 -12.65 12.10 -2.27
CA ALA A 74 -12.06 13.07 -3.18
C ALA A 74 -11.80 14.41 -2.47
N GLY A 75 -10.58 14.93 -2.59
CA GLY A 75 -10.17 16.18 -1.97
C GLY A 75 -9.91 16.11 -0.46
N SER A 76 -10.01 14.94 0.16
CA SER A 76 -9.66 14.76 1.57
C SER A 76 -8.15 14.81 1.80
N ALA A 77 -7.72 14.97 3.06
CA ALA A 77 -6.30 14.94 3.43
C ALA A 77 -5.60 13.62 3.08
N GLU A 78 -6.36 12.54 2.95
CA GLU A 78 -5.84 11.22 2.55
C GLU A 78 -5.82 11.03 1.03
N ASP A 79 -6.43 11.94 0.25
CA ASP A 79 -6.41 11.87 -1.21
C ASP A 79 -5.04 12.33 -1.77
N LEU A 80 -4.18 11.37 -2.02
CA LEU A 80 -2.83 11.63 -2.55
C LEU A 80 -2.86 12.20 -3.98
N SER A 81 -3.93 11.98 -4.73
CA SER A 81 -4.05 12.52 -6.09
C SER A 81 -4.04 14.04 -6.13
N CYS A 82 -4.56 14.69 -5.09
CA CYS A 82 -4.54 16.15 -4.94
C CYS A 82 -3.13 16.74 -4.73
N SER A 83 -2.15 15.90 -4.40
CA SER A 83 -0.77 16.31 -4.16
C SER A 83 0.13 16.10 -5.37
N LEU A 84 -0.39 15.50 -6.45
CA LEU A 84 0.38 15.29 -7.69
C LEU A 84 0.62 16.61 -8.42
N GLN A 85 1.80 16.73 -9.02
CA GLN A 85 2.03 17.70 -10.09
C GLN A 85 1.23 17.28 -11.32
N GLU A 86 0.95 18.23 -12.21
CA GLU A 86 0.24 17.95 -13.45
C GLU A 86 0.86 16.75 -14.19
N LEU A 87 -0.02 15.86 -14.63
CA LEU A 87 0.33 14.68 -15.38
C LEU A 87 -0.40 14.68 -16.71
N ASP A 88 0.34 14.51 -17.79
CA ASP A 88 -0.23 14.35 -19.12
C ASP A 88 -1.08 13.06 -19.20
N GLY A 89 -2.24 13.17 -19.83
CA GLY A 89 -3.10 11.99 -20.10
C GLY A 89 -3.99 11.56 -18.94
N LEU A 90 -4.05 12.31 -17.83
CA LEU A 90 -5.03 12.09 -16.77
C LEU A 90 -6.40 12.63 -17.18
N PRO A 91 -7.51 11.90 -16.91
CA PRO A 91 -8.84 12.51 -16.93
C PRO A 91 -8.92 13.67 -15.96
N ALA A 92 -9.83 14.63 -16.21
CA ALA A 92 -10.00 15.80 -15.36
C ALA A 92 -10.35 15.47 -13.88
N ALA A 93 -10.98 14.32 -13.64
CA ALA A 93 -11.29 13.79 -12.31
C ALA A 93 -11.13 12.26 -12.30
N PRO A 94 -9.91 11.75 -12.23
CA PRO A 94 -9.66 10.32 -12.25
C PRO A 94 -10.16 9.67 -10.95
N LYS A 95 -10.79 8.51 -11.05
CA LYS A 95 -11.02 7.71 -9.85
C LYS A 95 -9.68 7.22 -9.33
N SER A 96 -9.27 7.74 -8.17
CA SER A 96 -7.99 7.44 -7.55
C SER A 96 -8.11 6.49 -6.38
N ALA A 97 -7.04 5.77 -6.09
CA ALA A 97 -6.87 5.02 -4.86
C ALA A 97 -5.41 5.08 -4.41
N ASN A 98 -5.20 4.86 -3.12
CA ASN A 98 -3.86 4.81 -2.55
C ASN A 98 -3.44 3.36 -2.30
N TYR A 99 -2.28 2.97 -2.79
CA TYR A 99 -1.53 1.84 -2.26
C TYR A 99 -0.89 2.31 -0.95
N LYS A 100 -1.67 2.21 0.14
CA LYS A 100 -1.45 3.03 1.34
C LYS A 100 -0.43 2.44 2.28
N ILE A 101 -0.54 1.16 2.54
CA ILE A 101 0.26 0.46 3.54
C ILE A 101 0.71 -0.84 2.90
N CYS A 102 1.99 -1.15 3.01
CA CYS A 102 2.49 -2.48 2.77
C CYS A 102 3.57 -2.78 3.79
N ILE A 103 3.35 -3.81 4.59
CA ILE A 103 4.28 -4.27 5.60
C ILE A 103 4.55 -5.76 5.45
N VAL A 104 5.80 -6.14 5.68
CA VAL A 104 6.27 -7.53 5.62
C VAL A 104 7.05 -7.82 6.90
N HIS A 105 6.66 -8.88 7.58
CA HIS A 105 7.35 -9.34 8.79
C HIS A 105 8.85 -9.54 8.49
N PRO A 106 9.76 -9.09 9.37
CA PRO A 106 11.21 -9.09 9.11
C PRO A 106 11.76 -10.43 8.61
N HIS A 107 11.30 -11.52 9.20
CA HIS A 107 11.77 -12.88 8.83
C HIS A 107 11.27 -13.38 7.47
N PHE A 108 10.31 -12.68 6.85
CA PHE A 108 9.73 -13.05 5.55
C PHE A 108 10.04 -12.02 4.46
N ARG A 109 10.97 -11.09 4.73
CA ARG A 109 11.52 -10.20 3.70
C ARG A 109 12.32 -10.99 2.65
N GLY A 110 12.45 -10.43 1.45
CA GLY A 110 13.16 -11.11 0.35
C GLY A 110 12.31 -12.08 -0.49
N HIS A 111 11.05 -12.35 -0.11
CA HIS A 111 10.14 -13.23 -0.84
C HIS A 111 9.20 -12.49 -1.81
N ALA A 112 9.51 -11.26 -2.19
CA ALA A 112 8.73 -10.44 -3.11
C ALA A 112 7.24 -10.22 -2.69
N LEU A 113 6.89 -10.38 -1.41
CA LEU A 113 5.51 -10.30 -0.92
C LEU A 113 4.87 -8.94 -1.18
N GLN A 114 5.65 -7.84 -1.09
CA GLN A 114 5.16 -6.51 -1.42
C GLN A 114 4.72 -6.41 -2.89
N GLN A 115 5.46 -7.04 -3.80
CA GLN A 115 5.11 -7.07 -5.22
C GLN A 115 3.89 -7.93 -5.47
N LEU A 116 3.84 -9.12 -4.87
CA LEU A 116 2.70 -10.04 -5.01
C LEU A 116 1.40 -9.38 -4.52
N LEU A 117 1.40 -8.80 -3.33
CA LEU A 117 0.25 -8.10 -2.76
C LEU A 117 -0.13 -6.88 -3.61
N GLY A 118 0.87 -6.10 -4.06
CA GLY A 118 0.65 -4.94 -4.92
C GLY A 118 -0.03 -5.30 -6.24
N GLN A 119 0.41 -6.36 -6.91
CA GLN A 119 -0.21 -6.87 -8.14
C GLN A 119 -1.67 -7.30 -7.90
N ARG A 120 -1.94 -8.01 -6.81
CA ARG A 120 -3.30 -8.43 -6.46
C ARG A 120 -4.21 -7.24 -6.15
N LEU A 121 -3.71 -6.22 -5.45
CA LEU A 121 -4.48 -5.00 -5.20
C LEU A 121 -4.71 -4.17 -6.48
N GLU A 122 -3.78 -4.19 -7.43
CA GLU A 122 -3.97 -3.58 -8.74
C GLU A 122 -5.11 -4.24 -9.53
N GLU A 123 -5.20 -5.57 -9.50
CA GLU A 123 -6.33 -6.30 -10.10
C GLU A 123 -7.66 -5.88 -9.44
N VAL A 124 -7.68 -5.68 -8.12
CA VAL A 124 -8.86 -5.18 -7.41
C VAL A 124 -9.19 -3.75 -7.84
N ALA A 125 -8.19 -2.87 -7.91
CA ALA A 125 -8.34 -1.48 -8.32
C ALA A 125 -8.95 -1.38 -9.72
N LEU A 126 -8.45 -2.17 -10.68
CA LEU A 126 -8.97 -2.23 -12.05
C LEU A 126 -10.45 -2.66 -12.07
N ARG A 127 -10.81 -3.70 -11.32
CA ARG A 127 -12.22 -4.14 -11.21
C ARG A 127 -13.14 -3.08 -10.61
N GLN A 128 -12.60 -2.22 -9.77
CA GLN A 128 -13.33 -1.10 -9.17
C GLN A 128 -13.34 0.16 -10.05
N GLY A 129 -12.74 0.12 -11.24
CA GLY A 129 -12.68 1.26 -12.16
C GLY A 129 -11.70 2.35 -11.70
N VAL A 130 -10.74 2.04 -10.86
CA VAL A 130 -9.65 2.96 -10.48
C VAL A 130 -8.77 3.20 -11.68
N GLN A 131 -8.43 4.47 -11.94
CA GLN A 131 -7.63 4.91 -13.08
C GLN A 131 -6.23 5.38 -12.65
N LEU A 132 -6.10 5.74 -11.38
CA LEU A 132 -4.88 6.31 -10.81
C LEU A 132 -4.59 5.67 -9.46
N LEU A 133 -3.41 5.09 -9.32
CA LEU A 133 -2.88 4.64 -8.05
C LEU A 133 -1.81 5.62 -7.55
N CYS A 134 -1.88 5.97 -6.27
CA CYS A 134 -0.89 6.79 -5.59
C CYS A 134 -0.29 6.05 -4.41
N SER A 135 0.96 6.34 -4.09
CA SER A 135 1.64 5.83 -2.90
C SER A 135 2.67 6.82 -2.39
N THR A 136 2.89 6.88 -1.09
CA THR A 136 4.00 7.62 -0.51
C THR A 136 4.96 6.68 0.20
N VAL A 137 6.25 6.98 0.11
CA VAL A 137 7.31 6.21 0.73
C VAL A 137 8.35 7.15 1.36
N SER A 138 9.00 6.71 2.44
CA SER A 138 10.17 7.42 2.97
C SER A 138 11.32 7.36 1.97
N PRO A 139 12.02 8.49 1.69
CA PRO A 139 13.24 8.48 0.86
C PRO A 139 14.34 7.59 1.45
N HIS A 140 14.24 7.27 2.74
CA HIS A 140 15.16 6.38 3.45
C HIS A 140 14.72 4.92 3.47
N ASN A 141 13.75 4.53 2.61
CA ASN A 141 13.31 3.14 2.46
C ASN A 141 13.55 2.62 1.04
N PRO A 142 14.82 2.37 0.65
CA PRO A 142 15.15 1.95 -0.71
C PRO A 142 14.52 0.61 -1.12
N ALA A 143 14.21 -0.26 -0.17
CA ALA A 143 13.54 -1.53 -0.46
C ALA A 143 12.10 -1.29 -0.95
N SER A 144 11.35 -0.42 -0.28
CA SER A 144 9.99 -0.06 -0.69
C SER A 144 9.97 0.73 -1.98
N ILE A 145 10.91 1.66 -2.18
CA ILE A 145 11.08 2.41 -3.44
C ILE A 145 11.27 1.44 -4.61
N ARG A 146 12.22 0.51 -4.51
CA ARG A 146 12.45 -0.51 -5.56
C ARG A 146 11.21 -1.37 -5.82
N SER A 147 10.45 -1.72 -4.79
CA SER A 147 9.20 -2.47 -4.94
C SER A 147 8.14 -1.69 -5.70
N LEU A 148 7.94 -0.41 -5.39
CA LEU A 148 7.03 0.46 -6.13
C LEU A 148 7.45 0.61 -7.60
N GLN A 149 8.74 0.83 -7.86
CA GLN A 149 9.26 0.93 -9.23
C GLN A 149 9.04 -0.35 -10.04
N ARG A 150 9.25 -1.53 -9.43
CA ARG A 150 8.98 -2.84 -10.07
C ARG A 150 7.50 -3.08 -10.33
N LEU A 151 6.62 -2.50 -9.51
CA LEU A 151 5.17 -2.49 -9.75
C LEU A 151 4.76 -1.48 -10.84
N GLY A 152 5.70 -0.70 -11.39
CA GLY A 152 5.46 0.26 -12.44
C GLY A 152 5.05 1.65 -11.96
N TYR A 153 5.19 1.93 -10.67
CA TYR A 153 4.99 3.29 -10.14
C TYR A 153 6.14 4.20 -10.57
N ARG A 154 5.80 5.46 -10.82
CA ARG A 154 6.74 6.53 -11.19
C ARG A 154 6.81 7.57 -10.09
N TYR A 155 8.00 8.09 -9.83
CA TYR A 155 8.20 9.22 -8.94
C TYR A 155 7.52 10.46 -9.50
N ASN A 156 6.86 11.23 -8.65
CA ASN A 156 6.26 12.51 -9.01
C ASN A 156 6.99 13.66 -8.32
N ARG A 157 7.00 13.68 -7.01
CA ARG A 157 7.62 14.74 -6.20
C ARG A 157 7.91 14.29 -4.78
N THR A 158 8.74 15.08 -4.10
CA THR A 158 8.92 15.00 -2.65
C THR A 158 8.05 16.04 -1.96
N LEU A 159 7.43 15.67 -0.85
CA LEU A 159 6.56 16.54 -0.06
C LEU A 159 6.61 16.19 1.42
N ALA A 160 6.26 17.16 2.28
CA ALA A 160 6.06 16.91 3.70
C ALA A 160 4.67 16.31 3.92
N LYS A 161 4.61 15.12 4.50
CA LYS A 161 3.36 14.44 4.84
C LYS A 161 3.54 13.56 6.08
N TYR A 162 2.52 13.53 6.92
CA TYR A 162 2.54 12.72 8.16
C TYR A 162 3.69 13.09 9.13
N GLY A 163 4.15 14.34 9.08
CA GLY A 163 5.27 14.81 9.90
C GLY A 163 6.67 14.44 9.39
N PHE A 164 6.76 13.85 8.19
CA PHE A 164 8.01 13.42 7.57
C PHE A 164 8.10 13.85 6.11
N GLU A 165 9.32 13.86 5.58
CA GLU A 165 9.54 13.92 4.15
C GLU A 165 9.11 12.60 3.49
N ARG A 166 8.34 12.68 2.40
CA ARG A 166 7.85 11.56 1.63
C ARG A 166 8.05 11.78 0.14
N GLU A 167 8.42 10.73 -0.55
CA GLU A 167 8.36 10.68 -2.01
C GLU A 167 6.97 10.20 -2.43
N LEU A 168 6.31 10.97 -3.29
CA LEU A 168 5.02 10.62 -3.89
C LEU A 168 5.25 9.90 -5.21
N TYR A 169 4.68 8.72 -5.32
CA TYR A 169 4.67 7.89 -6.51
C TYR A 169 3.26 7.74 -7.06
N TYR A 170 3.14 7.54 -8.36
CA TYR A 170 1.87 7.30 -9.03
C TYR A 170 2.00 6.22 -10.09
N LYS A 171 0.87 5.61 -10.43
CA LYS A 171 0.71 4.69 -11.56
C LYS A 171 -0.63 4.93 -12.23
N LEU A 172 -0.61 5.16 -13.55
CA LEU A 172 -1.81 5.19 -14.36
C LEU A 172 -2.21 3.74 -14.68
N LEU A 173 -3.46 3.39 -14.39
CA LEU A 173 -4.01 2.11 -14.78
C LEU A 173 -4.65 2.29 -16.16
N ALA A 174 -4.20 1.50 -17.14
CA ALA A 174 -4.83 1.48 -18.43
C ALA A 174 -6.27 0.98 -18.25
N GLY A 175 -7.24 1.88 -18.37
CA GLY A 175 -8.64 1.49 -18.44
C GLY A 175 -8.82 0.50 -19.59
N SER A 176 -9.49 -0.61 -19.33
CA SER A 176 -10.02 -1.44 -20.40
C SER A 176 -11.00 -0.57 -21.18
N ASN A 177 -10.55 0.02 -22.28
CA ASN A 177 -11.44 0.51 -23.30
C ASN A 177 -12.17 -0.72 -23.85
N ARG A 178 -13.36 -0.98 -23.32
CA ARG A 178 -14.40 -1.78 -23.96
C ARG A 178 -15.62 -0.92 -24.16
#